data_460527863c6c414f69c2ce9428e4070b
#
_entry.id   460527863c6c414f69c2ce9428e4070b
#
_cell.length_a   1.000
_cell.length_b   1.000
_cell.length_c   1.000
_cell.angle_alpha   90.00
_cell.angle_beta   90.00
_cell.angle_gamma   90.00
#
_symmetry.space_group_name_H-M   'P 1'
#
loop_
_entity.id
_entity.type
_entity.pdbx_description
1 polymer ?
#
loop_
_entity_poly.entity_id
_entity_poly.type
_entity_poly.pdbx_seq_one_letter_code
_entity_poly.pdbx_strand_id
1 'polypeptide(L)'
;MSSAKDEFYCDILEGLALYTGSALQRDVLTTLSRHDEPRLGAALNKNQMASKMWLADSLLASAGSDFSSILILGGWMGVLGAVLLHDPRFTIAHVLSIDVDPRCAALARSLNATHAQAGRFEAQTADMRDIDYRQRLAGNPEVDRKNLVINTSCEHLSDFGRWYEQIPAGQLLALQSNDYYACPEHVNCVPDLATFALMTPMQEVLYSGERPMRRYTRFMRIGRK
;
A
#
# COMPACT_ATOMS: atom_id res chain seq x y z
N MET A 1 21.10 -16.04 15.29
CA MET A 1 20.53 -16.68 16.51
C MET A 1 19.41 -15.78 17.00
N SER A 2 18.15 -16.25 16.96
CA SER A 2 17.02 -15.54 17.55
C SER A 2 17.26 -15.36 19.06
N SER A 3 16.88 -14.21 19.61
CA SER A 3 16.99 -14.03 21.07
C SER A 3 15.83 -14.77 21.75
N ALA A 4 16.02 -15.20 23.01
CA ALA A 4 14.93 -15.81 23.80
C ALA A 4 13.68 -14.94 23.89
N LYS A 5 13.85 -13.62 23.72
CA LYS A 5 12.75 -12.65 23.68
C LYS A 5 11.99 -12.71 22.35
N ASP A 6 12.68 -12.96 21.23
CA ASP A 6 12.04 -13.08 19.91
C ASP A 6 11.25 -14.38 19.84
N GLU A 7 11.74 -15.49 20.39
CA GLU A 7 11.03 -16.76 20.51
C GLU A 7 9.75 -16.61 21.36
N PHE A 8 9.82 -15.88 22.47
CA PHE A 8 8.66 -15.60 23.33
C PHE A 8 7.57 -14.79 22.61
N TYR A 9 7.93 -13.78 21.84
CA TYR A 9 6.93 -13.01 21.09
C TYR A 9 6.32 -13.82 19.94
N CYS A 10 7.09 -14.65 19.27
CA CYS A 10 6.56 -15.56 18.24
C CYS A 10 5.56 -16.54 18.83
N ASP A 11 5.85 -17.16 19.99
CA ASP A 11 4.96 -18.09 20.67
C ASP A 11 3.62 -17.44 21.07
N ILE A 12 3.66 -16.21 21.61
CA ILE A 12 2.45 -15.43 21.89
C ILE A 12 1.63 -15.19 20.63
N LEU A 13 2.26 -14.75 19.55
CA LEU A 13 1.58 -14.46 18.29
C LEU A 13 1.00 -15.73 17.66
N GLU A 14 1.67 -16.87 17.75
CA GLU A 14 1.18 -18.18 17.32
C GLU A 14 -0.09 -18.57 18.09
N GLY A 15 -0.08 -18.42 19.41
CA GLY A 15 -1.25 -18.66 20.25
C GLY A 15 -2.42 -17.76 19.87
N LEU A 16 -2.17 -16.46 19.62
CA LEU A 16 -3.19 -15.52 19.17
C LEU A 16 -3.72 -15.86 17.77
N ALA A 17 -2.85 -16.26 16.84
CA ALA A 17 -3.26 -16.68 15.51
C ALA A 17 -4.13 -17.93 15.52
N LEU A 18 -3.79 -18.88 16.39
CA LEU A 18 -4.60 -20.09 16.62
C LEU A 18 -5.97 -19.74 17.19
N TYR A 19 -6.02 -18.89 18.23
CA TYR A 19 -7.26 -18.48 18.89
C TYR A 19 -8.19 -17.68 17.97
N THR A 20 -7.66 -16.73 17.23
CA THR A 20 -8.44 -15.85 16.35
C THR A 20 -8.79 -16.48 15.02
N GLY A 21 -8.09 -17.54 14.59
CA GLY A 21 -8.20 -18.11 13.25
C GLY A 21 -7.70 -17.18 12.14
N SER A 22 -6.97 -16.11 12.50
CA SER A 22 -6.57 -15.04 11.57
C SER A 22 -5.54 -15.51 10.55
N ALA A 23 -5.92 -15.50 9.26
CA ALA A 23 -4.99 -15.77 8.16
C ALA A 23 -3.88 -14.73 8.09
N LEU A 24 -4.18 -13.45 8.36
CA LEU A 24 -3.18 -12.39 8.41
C LEU A 24 -2.08 -12.67 9.45
N GLN A 25 -2.49 -13.07 10.66
CA GLN A 25 -1.50 -13.38 11.72
C GLN A 25 -0.62 -14.57 11.33
N ARG A 26 -1.19 -15.61 10.71
CA ARG A 26 -0.40 -16.77 10.20
C ARG A 26 0.58 -16.35 9.11
N ASP A 27 0.15 -15.52 8.14
CA ASP A 27 1.01 -15.03 7.06
C ASP A 27 2.15 -14.15 7.61
N VAL A 28 1.87 -13.28 8.61
CA VAL A 28 2.89 -12.48 9.31
C VAL A 28 3.90 -13.38 10.01
N LEU A 29 3.45 -14.35 10.80
CA LEU A 29 4.32 -15.28 11.53
C LEU A 29 5.18 -16.10 10.58
N THR A 30 4.59 -16.65 9.52
CA THR A 30 5.32 -17.41 8.50
C THR A 30 6.39 -16.54 7.83
N THR A 31 6.08 -15.27 7.60
CA THR A 31 7.04 -14.33 6.99
C THR A 31 8.19 -14.03 7.94
N LEU A 32 7.90 -13.77 9.23
CA LEU A 32 8.92 -13.54 10.26
C LEU A 32 9.84 -14.76 10.46
N SER A 33 9.29 -15.98 10.39
CA SER A 33 10.08 -17.21 10.57
C SER A 33 10.96 -17.56 9.35
N ARG A 34 10.59 -17.12 8.15
CA ARG A 34 11.29 -17.47 6.89
C ARG A 34 12.26 -16.40 6.41
N HIS A 35 12.11 -15.18 6.87
CA HIS A 35 12.89 -14.05 6.37
C HIS A 35 13.54 -13.28 7.53
N ASP A 36 14.86 -13.29 7.56
CA ASP A 36 15.65 -12.42 8.46
C ASP A 36 15.78 -11.02 7.83
N GLU A 37 14.68 -10.26 7.87
CA GLU A 37 14.61 -8.91 7.30
C GLU A 37 14.20 -7.89 8.39
N PRO A 38 15.16 -7.16 8.96
CA PRO A 38 14.91 -6.21 10.07
C PRO A 38 13.89 -5.12 9.73
N ARG A 39 13.78 -4.75 8.43
CA ARG A 39 12.84 -3.73 7.97
C ARG A 39 11.36 -4.18 8.04
N LEU A 40 11.10 -5.49 8.20
CA LEU A 40 9.73 -5.98 8.35
C LEU A 40 9.05 -5.41 9.60
N GLY A 41 9.78 -5.28 10.71
CA GLY A 41 9.30 -4.60 11.91
C GLY A 41 9.00 -3.11 11.66
N ALA A 42 9.80 -2.45 10.82
CA ALA A 42 9.53 -1.06 10.41
C ALA A 42 8.26 -0.97 9.56
N ALA A 43 8.00 -1.94 8.67
CA ALA A 43 6.82 -1.95 7.81
C ALA A 43 5.51 -2.20 8.58
N LEU A 44 5.57 -2.94 9.70
CA LEU A 44 4.45 -3.29 10.56
C LEU A 44 4.31 -2.38 11.79
N ASN A 45 5.12 -1.33 11.93
CA ASN A 45 5.06 -0.46 13.09
C ASN A 45 3.73 0.32 13.17
N LYS A 46 3.42 0.83 14.37
CA LYS A 46 2.17 1.54 14.67
C LYS A 46 1.85 2.67 13.69
N ASN A 47 2.85 3.46 13.27
CA ASN A 47 2.64 4.59 12.37
C ASN A 47 2.30 4.12 10.94
N GLN A 48 3.01 3.09 10.45
CA GLN A 48 2.75 2.50 9.15
C GLN A 48 1.34 1.86 9.11
N MET A 49 0.99 1.09 10.13
CA MET A 49 -0.35 0.49 10.23
C MET A 49 -1.43 1.57 10.30
N ALA A 50 -1.27 2.59 11.17
CA ALA A 50 -2.24 3.68 11.30
C ALA A 50 -2.47 4.45 9.98
N SER A 51 -1.40 4.66 9.19
CA SER A 51 -1.51 5.29 7.86
C SER A 51 -2.29 4.42 6.87
N LYS A 52 -2.01 3.11 6.85
CA LYS A 52 -2.67 2.16 5.92
C LYS A 52 -4.14 1.95 6.28
N MET A 53 -4.46 1.87 7.57
CA MET A 53 -5.85 1.80 8.05
C MET A 53 -6.61 3.08 7.72
N TRP A 54 -6.00 4.26 7.91
CA TRP A 54 -6.61 5.53 7.51
C TRP A 54 -6.91 5.58 6.01
N LEU A 55 -6.00 5.07 5.17
CA LEU A 55 -6.25 4.97 3.73
C LEU A 55 -7.43 4.02 3.44
N ALA A 56 -7.47 2.83 4.06
CA ALA A 56 -8.55 1.87 3.87
C ALA A 56 -9.92 2.46 4.28
N ASP A 57 -10.00 3.11 5.45
CA ASP A 57 -11.23 3.75 5.92
C ASP A 57 -11.68 4.89 5.00
N SER A 58 -10.73 5.70 4.52
CA SER A 58 -11.02 6.80 3.59
C SER A 58 -11.45 6.30 2.20
N LEU A 59 -10.86 5.22 1.70
CA LEU A 59 -11.30 4.57 0.45
C LEU A 59 -12.72 4.06 0.59
N LEU A 60 -13.03 3.36 1.67
CA LEU A 60 -14.37 2.81 1.91
C LEU A 60 -15.42 3.92 1.94
N ALA A 61 -15.12 5.02 2.63
CA ALA A 61 -16.05 6.15 2.79
C ALA A 61 -16.25 6.97 1.51
N SER A 62 -15.23 7.06 0.63
CA SER A 62 -15.24 8.00 -0.50
C SER A 62 -15.31 7.33 -1.88
N ALA A 63 -14.69 6.16 -2.04
CA ALA A 63 -14.59 5.47 -3.33
C ALA A 63 -15.34 4.13 -3.36
N GLY A 64 -15.84 3.67 -2.21
CA GLY A 64 -16.55 2.39 -2.06
C GLY A 64 -15.61 1.21 -1.82
N SER A 65 -16.16 0.01 -1.91
CA SER A 65 -15.52 -1.23 -1.43
C SER A 65 -15.23 -2.26 -2.53
N ASP A 66 -15.72 -2.06 -3.75
CA ASP A 66 -15.66 -3.07 -4.81
C ASP A 66 -14.65 -2.67 -5.90
N PHE A 67 -13.58 -3.49 -6.04
CA PHE A 67 -12.49 -3.22 -6.97
C PHE A 67 -12.15 -4.49 -7.78
N SER A 68 -12.03 -4.34 -9.12
CA SER A 68 -11.51 -5.40 -9.99
C SER A 68 -10.03 -5.60 -9.77
N SER A 69 -9.29 -4.50 -9.72
CA SER A 69 -7.84 -4.52 -9.57
C SER A 69 -7.37 -3.30 -8.78
N ILE A 70 -6.44 -3.54 -7.87
CA ILE A 70 -5.70 -2.50 -7.19
C ILE A 70 -4.22 -2.63 -7.55
N LEU A 71 -3.66 -1.57 -8.13
CA LEU A 71 -2.24 -1.45 -8.40
C LEU A 71 -1.60 -0.61 -7.29
N ILE A 72 -0.77 -1.22 -6.46
CA ILE A 72 -0.03 -0.56 -5.38
C ILE A 72 1.40 -0.29 -5.86
N LEU A 73 1.78 0.98 -5.90
CA LEU A 73 3.10 1.45 -6.32
C LEU A 73 3.94 1.86 -5.10
N GLY A 74 5.21 1.47 -5.09
CA GLY A 74 6.04 1.56 -3.90
C GLY A 74 5.46 0.71 -2.77
N GLY A 75 5.01 -0.51 -3.11
CA GLY A 75 4.27 -1.38 -2.20
C GLY A 75 5.10 -1.98 -1.08
N TRP A 76 6.43 -1.78 -1.16
CA TRP A 76 7.40 -2.25 -0.18
C TRP A 76 7.16 -3.73 0.17
N MET A 77 6.96 -4.06 1.43
CA MET A 77 6.75 -5.45 1.90
C MET A 77 5.30 -5.93 1.81
N GLY A 78 4.44 -5.27 1.03
CA GLY A 78 3.07 -5.73 0.76
C GLY A 78 2.08 -5.54 1.91
N VAL A 79 2.43 -4.78 2.96
CA VAL A 79 1.56 -4.58 4.13
C VAL A 79 0.23 -3.92 3.78
N LEU A 80 0.21 -2.97 2.83
CA LEU A 80 -1.04 -2.36 2.40
C LEU A 80 -1.95 -3.37 1.68
N GLY A 81 -1.37 -4.23 0.84
CA GLY A 81 -2.10 -5.34 0.21
C GLY A 81 -2.75 -6.25 1.24
N ALA A 82 -2.00 -6.62 2.29
CA ALA A 82 -2.52 -7.43 3.39
C ALA A 82 -3.66 -6.73 4.14
N VAL A 83 -3.51 -5.43 4.47
CA VAL A 83 -4.57 -4.65 5.13
C VAL A 83 -5.86 -4.66 4.30
N LEU A 84 -5.77 -4.39 2.99
CA LEU A 84 -6.94 -4.31 2.13
C LEU A 84 -7.60 -5.67 1.86
N LEU A 85 -6.80 -6.73 1.63
CA LEU A 85 -7.32 -8.05 1.28
C LEU A 85 -7.89 -8.83 2.48
N HIS A 86 -7.43 -8.53 3.70
CA HIS A 86 -7.97 -9.14 4.92
C HIS A 86 -9.10 -8.31 5.57
N ASP A 87 -9.38 -7.11 5.08
CA ASP A 87 -10.49 -6.31 5.56
C ASP A 87 -11.81 -6.81 4.93
N PRO A 88 -12.72 -7.39 5.71
CA PRO A 88 -13.96 -7.98 5.19
C PRO A 88 -14.93 -6.96 4.59
N ARG A 89 -14.67 -5.67 4.79
CA ARG A 89 -15.47 -4.60 4.20
C ARG A 89 -15.22 -4.42 2.71
N PHE A 90 -14.12 -4.97 2.17
CA PHE A 90 -13.74 -4.85 0.76
C PHE A 90 -14.00 -6.13 -0.03
N THR A 91 -14.44 -5.95 -1.26
CA THR A 91 -14.49 -6.98 -2.31
C THR A 91 -13.45 -6.62 -3.37
N ILE A 92 -12.26 -7.23 -3.28
CA ILE A 92 -11.15 -6.98 -4.19
C ILE A 92 -10.83 -8.26 -4.94
N ALA A 93 -10.91 -8.24 -6.28
CA ALA A 93 -10.60 -9.43 -7.05
C ALA A 93 -9.09 -9.67 -7.14
N HIS A 94 -8.30 -8.62 -7.37
CA HIS A 94 -6.85 -8.75 -7.51
C HIS A 94 -6.09 -7.52 -6.99
N VAL A 95 -4.93 -7.75 -6.36
CA VAL A 95 -3.95 -6.73 -5.96
C VAL A 95 -2.61 -7.06 -6.61
N LEU A 96 -2.06 -6.09 -7.33
CA LEU A 96 -0.67 -6.12 -7.80
C LEU A 96 0.14 -5.08 -7.01
N SER A 97 1.15 -5.54 -6.28
CA SER A 97 2.09 -4.70 -5.53
C SER A 97 3.42 -4.61 -6.28
N ILE A 98 3.86 -3.40 -6.59
CA ILE A 98 5.10 -3.14 -7.33
C ILE A 98 6.05 -2.33 -6.46
N ASP A 99 7.31 -2.77 -6.42
CA ASP A 99 8.39 -2.03 -5.76
C ASP A 99 9.68 -2.17 -6.57
N VAL A 100 10.52 -1.14 -6.55
CA VAL A 100 11.79 -1.14 -7.26
C VAL A 100 12.86 -1.98 -6.53
N ASP A 101 12.74 -2.16 -5.21
CA ASP A 101 13.67 -2.99 -4.42
C ASP A 101 13.39 -4.49 -4.67
N PRO A 102 14.32 -5.24 -5.31
CA PRO A 102 14.11 -6.65 -5.64
C PRO A 102 13.92 -7.55 -4.41
N ARG A 103 14.30 -7.08 -3.21
CA ARG A 103 14.12 -7.83 -1.95
C ARG A 103 12.67 -7.80 -1.47
N CYS A 104 11.85 -6.85 -1.95
CA CYS A 104 10.50 -6.65 -1.47
C CYS A 104 9.50 -7.67 -2.00
N ALA A 105 9.61 -8.08 -3.27
CA ALA A 105 8.59 -8.92 -3.92
C ALA A 105 8.39 -10.29 -3.24
N ALA A 106 9.46 -10.95 -2.80
CA ALA A 106 9.38 -12.23 -2.09
C ALA A 106 8.74 -12.08 -0.72
N LEU A 107 9.12 -11.03 0.03
CA LEU A 107 8.55 -10.69 1.33
C LEU A 107 7.05 -10.35 1.22
N ALA A 108 6.69 -9.53 0.23
CA ALA A 108 5.31 -9.14 -0.02
C ALA A 108 4.43 -10.36 -0.34
N ARG A 109 4.92 -11.30 -1.15
CA ARG A 109 4.22 -12.57 -1.43
C ARG A 109 4.09 -13.46 -0.19
N SER A 110 5.12 -13.52 0.64
CA SER A 110 5.08 -14.29 1.91
C SER A 110 4.06 -13.70 2.87
N LEU A 111 4.06 -12.37 3.05
CA LEU A 111 3.13 -11.66 3.93
C LEU A 111 1.66 -11.72 3.46
N ASN A 112 1.44 -12.00 2.18
CA ASN A 112 0.12 -12.15 1.56
C ASN A 112 -0.10 -13.59 1.05
N ALA A 113 0.54 -14.60 1.66
CA ALA A 113 0.60 -15.96 1.14
C ALA A 113 -0.80 -16.57 0.92
N THR A 114 -1.72 -16.36 1.84
CA THR A 114 -3.11 -16.81 1.72
C THR A 114 -3.78 -16.28 0.45
N HIS A 115 -3.60 -14.99 0.15
CA HIS A 115 -4.19 -14.37 -1.04
C HIS A 115 -3.40 -14.64 -2.31
N ALA A 116 -2.08 -14.79 -2.22
CA ALA A 116 -1.24 -15.16 -3.36
C ALA A 116 -1.56 -16.58 -3.85
N GLN A 117 -1.76 -17.54 -2.95
CA GLN A 117 -2.21 -18.91 -3.29
C GLN A 117 -3.59 -18.94 -3.92
N ALA A 118 -4.48 -18.04 -3.53
CA ALA A 118 -5.80 -17.85 -4.12
C ALA A 118 -5.80 -17.06 -5.45
N GLY A 119 -4.64 -16.66 -5.97
CA GLY A 119 -4.53 -15.87 -7.20
C GLY A 119 -5.00 -14.41 -7.06
N ARG A 120 -5.16 -13.92 -5.82
CA ARG A 120 -5.68 -12.57 -5.54
C ARG A 120 -4.59 -11.54 -5.23
N PHE A 121 -3.36 -11.97 -5.03
CA PHE A 121 -2.22 -11.09 -4.75
C PHE A 121 -1.01 -11.48 -5.57
N GLU A 122 -0.40 -10.48 -6.18
CA GLU A 122 0.87 -10.59 -6.89
C GLU A 122 1.83 -9.49 -6.43
N ALA A 123 3.13 -9.78 -6.38
CA ALA A 123 4.17 -8.79 -6.15
C ALA A 123 5.24 -8.89 -7.22
N GLN A 124 5.62 -7.76 -7.79
CA GLN A 124 6.61 -7.64 -8.86
C GLN A 124 7.70 -6.62 -8.49
N THR A 125 8.92 -6.91 -8.93
CA THR A 125 10.01 -5.92 -8.91
C THR A 125 9.98 -5.16 -10.22
N ALA A 126 9.64 -3.87 -10.16
CA ALA A 126 9.66 -2.96 -11.31
C ALA A 126 9.71 -1.50 -10.85
N ASP A 127 10.21 -0.63 -11.71
CA ASP A 127 10.10 0.80 -11.52
C ASP A 127 8.70 1.27 -11.96
N MET A 128 8.01 2.00 -11.10
CA MET A 128 6.68 2.52 -11.42
C MET A 128 6.67 3.48 -12.61
N ARG A 129 7.83 4.07 -12.96
CA ARG A 129 8.00 4.97 -14.11
C ARG A 129 8.05 4.24 -15.46
N ASP A 130 8.32 2.93 -15.45
CA ASP A 130 8.46 2.09 -16.64
C ASP A 130 7.19 1.28 -16.96
N ILE A 131 6.10 1.52 -16.21
CA ILE A 131 4.83 0.80 -16.38
C ILE A 131 4.03 1.42 -17.52
N ASP A 132 3.55 0.60 -18.44
CA ASP A 132 2.48 1.00 -19.35
C ASP A 132 1.13 0.96 -18.62
N TYR A 133 0.74 2.11 -18.07
CA TYR A 133 -0.52 2.24 -17.31
C TYR A 133 -1.76 2.05 -18.19
N ARG A 134 -1.70 2.38 -19.47
CA ARG A 134 -2.84 2.20 -20.37
C ARG A 134 -3.14 0.71 -20.58
N GLN A 135 -2.11 -0.07 -20.85
CA GLN A 135 -2.24 -1.51 -21.00
C GLN A 135 -2.62 -2.17 -19.65
N ARG A 136 -1.97 -1.76 -18.57
CA ARG A 136 -2.14 -2.38 -17.24
C ARG A 136 -3.51 -2.11 -16.62
N LEU A 137 -4.10 -0.95 -16.91
CA LEU A 137 -5.39 -0.51 -16.37
C LEU A 137 -6.54 -0.67 -17.38
N ALA A 138 -6.27 -1.22 -18.57
CA ALA A 138 -7.30 -1.59 -19.53
C ALA A 138 -8.21 -2.64 -18.86
N GLY A 139 -9.35 -2.19 -18.35
CA GLY A 139 -10.31 -3.05 -17.66
C GLY A 139 -11.03 -3.97 -18.65
N ASN A 140 -11.56 -5.07 -18.14
CA ASN A 140 -12.56 -5.84 -18.88
C ASN A 140 -13.86 -5.00 -18.89
N PRO A 141 -14.35 -4.53 -20.05
CA PRO A 141 -15.56 -3.71 -20.13
C PRO A 141 -16.84 -4.44 -19.67
N GLU A 142 -16.79 -5.78 -19.53
CA GLU A 142 -17.89 -6.58 -19.02
C GLU A 142 -18.01 -6.63 -17.49
N VAL A 143 -17.01 -6.07 -16.77
CA VAL A 143 -16.99 -6.08 -15.30
C VAL A 143 -17.16 -4.65 -14.79
N ASP A 144 -18.32 -4.36 -14.21
CA ASP A 144 -18.66 -3.05 -13.60
C ASP A 144 -17.91 -2.80 -12.27
N ARG A 145 -16.65 -3.19 -12.18
CA ARG A 145 -15.78 -2.98 -11.04
C ARG A 145 -14.69 -1.96 -11.39
N LYS A 146 -14.26 -1.22 -10.39
CA LYS A 146 -13.28 -0.14 -10.54
C LYS A 146 -11.85 -0.64 -10.47
N ASN A 147 -10.97 -0.07 -11.30
CA ASN A 147 -9.53 -0.18 -11.12
C ASN A 147 -9.03 1.00 -10.29
N LEU A 148 -8.14 0.73 -9.34
CA LEU A 148 -7.57 1.74 -8.43
C LEU A 148 -6.04 1.70 -8.52
N VAL A 149 -5.40 2.87 -8.62
CA VAL A 149 -3.95 3.03 -8.45
C VAL A 149 -3.68 3.68 -7.10
N ILE A 150 -2.85 3.05 -6.29
CA ILE A 150 -2.42 3.57 -4.99
C ILE A 150 -0.93 3.86 -5.04
N ASN A 151 -0.52 5.07 -4.66
CA ASN A 151 0.86 5.42 -4.38
C ASN A 151 0.96 6.10 -3.02
N THR A 152 1.50 5.38 -2.02
CA THR A 152 1.71 5.89 -0.66
C THR A 152 3.14 6.36 -0.42
N SER A 153 3.92 6.52 -1.50
CA SER A 153 5.36 6.82 -1.49
C SER A 153 5.68 7.99 -2.43
N CYS A 154 4.75 8.95 -2.59
CA CYS A 154 4.94 10.10 -3.49
C CYS A 154 6.16 10.95 -3.10
N GLU A 155 6.52 10.98 -1.82
CA GLU A 155 7.69 11.66 -1.29
C GLU A 155 9.03 11.07 -1.72
N HIS A 156 9.05 9.83 -2.20
CA HIS A 156 10.27 9.17 -2.70
C HIS A 156 10.51 9.38 -4.21
N LEU A 157 9.58 10.00 -4.92
CA LEU A 157 9.62 10.08 -6.37
C LEU A 157 10.08 11.48 -6.84
N SER A 158 11.34 11.61 -7.24
CA SER A 158 11.92 12.90 -7.70
C SER A 158 11.24 13.46 -8.94
N ASP A 159 10.83 12.57 -9.88
CA ASP A 159 10.15 12.93 -11.13
C ASP A 159 8.63 12.77 -11.01
N PHE A 160 8.04 13.13 -9.89
CA PHE A 160 6.62 12.89 -9.61
C PHE A 160 5.69 13.39 -10.73
N GLY A 161 5.91 14.61 -11.22
CA GLY A 161 5.10 15.18 -12.30
C GLY A 161 5.10 14.32 -13.56
N ARG A 162 6.28 13.86 -14.01
CA ARG A 162 6.41 12.99 -15.18
C ARG A 162 5.72 11.63 -14.97
N TRP A 163 5.86 11.03 -13.79
CA TRP A 163 5.13 9.81 -13.46
C TRP A 163 3.61 10.07 -13.45
N TYR A 164 3.17 11.16 -12.83
CA TYR A 164 1.76 11.49 -12.74
C TYR A 164 1.13 11.67 -14.13
N GLU A 165 1.84 12.27 -15.08
CA GLU A 165 1.39 12.44 -16.47
C GLU A 165 1.12 11.12 -17.19
N GLN A 166 1.85 10.04 -16.86
CA GLN A 166 1.66 8.70 -17.46
C GLN A 166 0.32 8.05 -17.05
N ILE A 167 -0.25 8.44 -15.92
CA ILE A 167 -1.53 7.89 -15.46
C ILE A 167 -2.66 8.40 -16.39
N PRO A 168 -3.52 7.52 -16.91
CA PRO A 168 -4.63 7.92 -17.77
C PRO A 168 -5.61 8.87 -17.08
N ALA A 169 -6.17 9.80 -17.83
CA ALA A 169 -7.27 10.65 -17.35
C ALA A 169 -8.49 9.82 -16.94
N GLY A 170 -9.20 10.24 -15.91
CA GLY A 170 -10.35 9.52 -15.33
C GLY A 170 -9.97 8.35 -14.41
N GLN A 171 -8.68 7.97 -14.33
CA GLN A 171 -8.24 6.89 -13.46
C GLN A 171 -8.45 7.24 -11.99
N LEU A 172 -9.04 6.32 -11.22
CA LEU A 172 -9.20 6.45 -9.78
C LEU A 172 -7.85 6.26 -9.09
N LEU A 173 -7.48 7.23 -8.27
CA LEU A 173 -6.20 7.30 -7.57
C LEU A 173 -6.41 7.42 -6.06
N ALA A 174 -5.48 6.86 -5.27
CA ALA A 174 -5.28 7.17 -3.87
C ALA A 174 -3.79 7.45 -3.64
N LEU A 175 -3.48 8.69 -3.30
CA LEU A 175 -2.11 9.20 -3.23
C LEU A 175 -1.81 9.68 -1.81
N GLN A 176 -0.62 9.37 -1.29
CA GLN A 176 -0.13 9.91 -0.02
C GLN A 176 1.27 10.49 -0.19
N SER A 177 1.52 11.58 0.56
CA SER A 177 2.82 12.20 0.77
C SER A 177 2.94 12.67 2.21
N ASN A 178 4.02 13.34 2.57
CA ASN A 178 4.27 13.86 3.91
C ASN A 178 5.25 15.03 3.91
N ASP A 179 5.40 15.66 5.10
CA ASP A 179 6.35 16.74 5.39
C ASP A 179 7.60 16.26 6.17
N TYR A 180 7.95 14.95 6.08
CA TYR A 180 9.09 14.40 6.81
C TYR A 180 10.41 14.58 6.08
N TYR A 181 10.93 15.80 6.07
CA TYR A 181 12.19 16.17 5.40
C TYR A 181 13.47 15.58 6.03
N ALA A 182 13.38 15.01 7.24
CA ALA A 182 14.54 14.45 7.92
C ALA A 182 14.97 13.06 7.41
N CYS A 183 14.21 12.46 6.48
CA CYS A 183 14.54 11.19 5.85
C CYS A 183 15.28 11.43 4.52
N PRO A 184 16.52 10.95 4.35
CA PRO A 184 17.31 11.21 3.14
C PRO A 184 16.65 10.70 1.85
N GLU A 185 15.86 9.63 1.93
CA GLU A 185 15.15 9.05 0.79
C GLU A 185 13.89 9.84 0.40
N HIS A 186 13.46 10.81 1.22
CA HIS A 186 12.31 11.67 0.96
C HIS A 186 12.74 12.89 0.13
N VAL A 187 12.81 12.71 -1.18
CA VAL A 187 13.29 13.72 -2.14
C VAL A 187 12.20 14.66 -2.64
N ASN A 188 10.93 14.35 -2.35
CA ASN A 188 9.74 15.05 -2.86
C ASN A 188 8.68 15.23 -1.75
N CYS A 189 9.10 15.63 -0.56
CA CYS A 189 8.18 16.05 0.50
C CYS A 189 7.41 17.31 0.11
N VAL A 190 6.22 17.45 0.70
CA VAL A 190 5.41 18.67 0.56
C VAL A 190 5.15 19.29 1.94
N PRO A 191 5.11 20.64 2.05
CA PRO A 191 4.92 21.28 3.34
C PRO A 191 3.50 21.18 3.91
N ASP A 192 2.50 21.01 3.01
CA ASP A 192 1.10 21.01 3.37
C ASP A 192 0.21 20.32 2.33
N LEU A 193 -1.05 20.12 2.70
CA LEU A 193 -2.05 19.51 1.84
C LEU A 193 -2.37 20.35 0.59
N ALA A 194 -2.27 21.68 0.67
CA ALA A 194 -2.54 22.57 -0.45
C ALA A 194 -1.47 22.39 -1.55
N THR A 195 -0.21 22.34 -1.15
CA THR A 195 0.91 22.04 -2.07
C THR A 195 0.77 20.65 -2.68
N PHE A 196 0.39 19.63 -1.88
CA PHE A 196 0.13 18.30 -2.40
C PHE A 196 -1.04 18.28 -3.40
N ALA A 197 -2.07 19.10 -3.17
CA ALA A 197 -3.20 19.25 -4.09
C ALA A 197 -2.79 19.86 -5.45
N LEU A 198 -1.87 20.81 -5.45
CA LEU A 198 -1.32 21.38 -6.69
C LEU A 198 -0.49 20.36 -7.47
N MET A 199 0.22 19.47 -6.79
CA MET A 199 1.01 18.41 -7.43
C MET A 199 0.16 17.27 -7.96
N THR A 200 -1.06 17.10 -7.45
CA THR A 200 -1.97 16.00 -7.78
C THR A 200 -3.30 16.51 -8.29
N PRO A 201 -3.36 17.26 -9.44
CA PRO A 201 -4.60 17.79 -9.98
C PRO A 201 -5.56 16.65 -10.35
N MET A 202 -6.79 16.70 -9.84
CA MET A 202 -7.83 15.71 -10.06
C MET A 202 -9.07 16.39 -10.63
N GLN A 203 -9.72 15.76 -11.61
CA GLN A 203 -11.00 16.22 -12.15
C GLN A 203 -12.13 16.09 -11.12
N GLU A 204 -12.07 15.02 -10.31
CA GLU A 204 -13.01 14.77 -9.23
C GLU A 204 -12.22 14.43 -7.97
N VAL A 205 -12.40 15.20 -6.90
CA VAL A 205 -11.81 14.95 -5.58
C VAL A 205 -12.86 14.30 -4.70
N LEU A 206 -12.64 13.03 -4.37
CA LEU A 206 -13.51 12.25 -3.48
C LEU A 206 -13.11 12.41 -2.01
N TYR A 207 -11.81 12.55 -1.76
CA TYR A 207 -11.27 12.78 -0.43
C TYR A 207 -9.99 13.62 -0.52
N SER A 208 -9.82 14.52 0.44
CA SER A 208 -8.58 15.28 0.66
C SER A 208 -8.45 15.53 2.15
N GLY A 209 -7.34 15.11 2.73
CA GLY A 209 -7.16 15.22 4.18
C GLY A 209 -5.72 15.02 4.64
N GLU A 210 -5.50 15.35 5.90
CA GLU A 210 -4.21 15.21 6.56
C GLU A 210 -4.37 14.45 7.88
N ARG A 211 -3.28 13.81 8.29
CA ARG A 211 -3.20 13.08 9.55
C ARG A 211 -1.88 13.40 10.25
N PRO A 212 -1.93 14.05 11.42
CA PRO A 212 -0.76 14.23 12.26
C PRO A 212 -0.22 12.87 12.72
N MET A 213 1.06 12.66 12.51
CA MET A 213 1.84 11.54 13.00
C MET A 213 2.78 12.05 14.11
N ARG A 214 3.52 11.16 14.77
CA ARG A 214 4.38 11.57 15.90
C ARG A 214 5.45 12.62 15.53
N ARG A 215 5.96 12.58 14.29
CA ARG A 215 7.11 13.41 13.85
C ARG A 215 6.86 14.22 12.59
N TYR A 216 5.74 14.00 11.92
CA TYR A 216 5.40 14.60 10.64
C TYR A 216 3.89 14.56 10.42
N THR A 217 3.42 15.26 9.41
CA THR A 217 2.03 15.17 8.93
C THR A 217 1.99 14.36 7.63
N ARG A 218 1.05 13.43 7.54
CA ARG A 218 0.77 12.70 6.31
C ARG A 218 -0.43 13.28 5.60
N PHE A 219 -0.29 13.51 4.31
CA PHE A 219 -1.33 14.04 3.44
C PHE A 219 -1.89 12.92 2.56
N MET A 220 -3.18 12.97 2.26
CA MET A 220 -3.82 12.00 1.39
C MET A 220 -4.84 12.65 0.48
N ARG A 221 -4.87 12.20 -0.78
CA ARG A 221 -5.88 12.56 -1.74
C ARG A 221 -6.41 11.32 -2.46
N ILE A 222 -7.74 11.23 -2.60
CA ILE A 222 -8.43 10.19 -3.35
C ILE A 222 -9.34 10.89 -4.34
N GLY A 223 -9.31 10.45 -5.60
CA GLY A 223 -10.14 11.05 -6.65
C GLY A 223 -9.79 10.52 -8.03
N ARG A 224 -10.40 11.11 -9.06
CA ARG A 224 -10.14 10.80 -10.46
C ARG A 224 -9.22 11.85 -11.07
N LYS A 225 -8.19 11.37 -11.75
CA LYS A 225 -7.28 12.23 -12.51
C LYS A 225 -7.99 12.93 -13.66
#